data_3d503f21b56df6a4446b2eee097609af
#
_entry.id   3d503f21b56df6a4446b2eee097609af
#
_cell.length_a   1.000
_cell.length_b   1.000
_cell.length_c   1.000
_cell.angle_alpha   90.00
_cell.angle_beta   90.00
_cell.angle_gamma   90.00
#
_symmetry.space_group_name_H-M   'P 1'
#
loop_
_entity.id
_entity.type
_entity.pdbx_description
1 polymer ?
#
loop_
_entity_poly.entity_id
_entity_poly.type
_entity_poly.pdbx_seq_one_letter_code
_entity_poly.pdbx_strand_id
1 'polypeptide(L)'
;DGKEQARQYAENINVRYIILSNGDLHFFWNRETGNPTPIRFFPDQASFLERERYKPNPDTLINEFVDNDYVAITQKPNYATDPRWSDESQRKDFLKENGLMILRDYQLNAVKSIQKAMSEGKSRFLFEMATGTGKTLIAAAVIKLFLRTSNAKRVLFLVDRLELEDQADKAFIRYLKNDYQTAIYKNARDNWNSANIVVSTVQSLTDKYHQLFSPTDFDLIISDESHRSIGGNARAVFEYF
;
A
#
# COMPACT_ATOMS: atom_id res chain seq x y z
N ASP A 1 9.96 -2.06 -35.24
CA ASP A 1 9.42 -2.59 -33.99
C ASP A 1 8.23 -1.73 -33.55
N GLY A 2 7.03 -2.34 -33.46
CA GLY A 2 5.78 -1.60 -33.21
C GLY A 2 5.76 -0.80 -31.89
N LYS A 3 6.51 -1.27 -30.89
CA LYS A 3 6.66 -0.58 -29.60
C LYS A 3 7.39 0.78 -29.76
N GLU A 4 8.50 0.78 -30.49
CA GLU A 4 9.28 1.99 -30.71
C GLU A 4 8.53 3.00 -31.56
N GLN A 5 7.82 2.52 -32.59
CA GLN A 5 6.97 3.35 -33.41
C GLN A 5 5.84 4.00 -32.61
N ALA A 6 5.17 3.23 -31.74
CA ALA A 6 4.13 3.77 -30.87
C ALA A 6 4.68 4.81 -29.87
N ARG A 7 5.90 4.62 -29.37
CA ARG A 7 6.58 5.59 -28.51
C ARG A 7 6.81 6.91 -29.26
N GLN A 8 7.36 6.86 -30.45
CA GLN A 8 7.62 8.05 -31.27
C GLN A 8 6.33 8.80 -31.60
N TYR A 9 5.25 8.10 -31.97
CA TYR A 9 3.96 8.74 -32.17
C TYR A 9 3.43 9.45 -30.92
N ALA A 10 3.49 8.76 -29.78
CA ALA A 10 3.03 9.33 -28.51
C ALA A 10 3.86 10.53 -28.05
N GLU A 11 5.16 10.55 -28.35
CA GLU A 11 6.04 11.71 -28.12
C GLU A 11 5.64 12.91 -28.96
N ASN A 12 5.39 12.69 -30.25
CA ASN A 12 5.03 13.77 -31.19
C ASN A 12 3.71 14.47 -30.83
N ILE A 13 2.75 13.75 -30.25
CA ILE A 13 1.45 14.28 -29.84
C ILE A 13 1.33 14.48 -28.33
N ASN A 14 2.43 14.31 -27.61
CA ASN A 14 2.55 14.49 -26.16
C ASN A 14 1.52 13.71 -25.33
N VAL A 15 1.26 12.44 -25.69
CA VAL A 15 0.36 11.57 -24.92
C VAL A 15 1.16 10.79 -23.88
N ARG A 16 0.62 10.70 -22.70
CA ARG A 16 1.22 9.97 -21.56
C ARG A 16 1.00 8.46 -21.64
N TYR A 17 -0.17 8.05 -22.08
CA TYR A 17 -0.60 6.66 -22.06
C TYR A 17 -0.68 6.09 -23.47
N ILE A 18 -0.17 4.86 -23.64
CA ILE A 18 -0.21 4.13 -24.89
C ILE A 18 -0.87 2.77 -24.62
N ILE A 19 -1.76 2.36 -25.50
CA ILE A 19 -2.27 0.99 -25.55
C ILE A 19 -1.72 0.33 -26.81
N LEU A 20 -1.00 -0.76 -26.65
CA LEU A 20 -0.53 -1.60 -27.74
C LEU A 20 -1.44 -2.83 -27.83
N SER A 21 -1.86 -3.20 -29.02
CA SER A 21 -2.70 -4.38 -29.23
C SER A 21 -2.36 -5.04 -30.55
N ASN A 22 -2.35 -6.38 -30.56
CA ASN A 22 -2.29 -7.19 -31.78
C ASN A 22 -3.59 -7.97 -32.04
N GLY A 23 -4.67 -7.65 -31.29
CA GLY A 23 -5.95 -8.35 -31.34
C GLY A 23 -6.12 -9.37 -30.22
N ASP A 24 -5.10 -10.15 -29.91
CA ASP A 24 -5.14 -11.21 -28.88
C ASP A 24 -4.52 -10.77 -27.55
N LEU A 25 -3.48 -9.94 -27.63
CA LEU A 25 -2.76 -9.42 -26.47
C LEU A 25 -2.81 -7.89 -26.46
N HIS A 26 -3.08 -7.34 -25.30
CA HIS A 26 -3.11 -5.91 -25.07
C HIS A 26 -2.08 -5.53 -24.02
N PHE A 27 -1.41 -4.38 -24.23
CA PHE A 27 -0.45 -3.82 -23.29
C PHE A 27 -0.81 -2.38 -23.00
N PHE A 28 -0.75 -2.01 -21.71
CA PHE A 28 -0.84 -0.65 -21.26
C PHE A 28 0.55 -0.10 -20.96
N TRP A 29 0.83 1.09 -21.41
CA TRP A 29 2.11 1.73 -21.21
C TRP A 29 1.92 3.16 -20.69
N ASN A 30 2.31 3.41 -19.46
CA ASN A 30 2.51 4.74 -18.94
C ASN A 30 3.97 5.14 -19.21
N ARG A 31 4.19 6.10 -20.12
CA ARG A 31 5.53 6.52 -20.54
C ARG A 31 6.38 7.12 -19.43
N GLU A 32 5.76 7.65 -18.37
CA GLU A 32 6.47 8.24 -17.23
C GLU A 32 6.98 7.17 -16.24
N THR A 33 6.34 6.02 -16.18
CA THR A 33 6.62 5.03 -15.12
C THR A 33 7.34 3.78 -15.59
N GLY A 34 7.54 3.57 -16.91
CA GLY A 34 8.34 2.45 -17.34
C GLY A 34 7.91 1.75 -18.64
N ASN A 35 7.97 0.42 -18.64
CA ASN A 35 7.74 -0.42 -19.81
C ASN A 35 6.26 -0.79 -19.97
N PRO A 36 5.80 -1.18 -21.19
CA PRO A 36 4.47 -1.72 -21.40
C PRO A 36 4.21 -2.95 -20.54
N THR A 37 3.04 -2.98 -19.89
CA THR A 37 2.56 -4.11 -19.10
C THR A 37 1.36 -4.75 -19.78
N PRO A 38 1.24 -6.10 -19.77
CA PRO A 38 0.10 -6.76 -20.36
C PRO A 38 -1.18 -6.43 -19.59
N ILE A 39 -2.26 -6.14 -20.31
CA ILE A 39 -3.60 -5.93 -19.79
C ILE A 39 -4.61 -6.80 -20.51
N ARG A 40 -5.67 -7.21 -19.84
CA ARG A 40 -6.76 -7.98 -20.42
C ARG A 40 -7.98 -7.13 -20.74
N PHE A 41 -8.16 -6.06 -19.98
CA PHE A 41 -9.25 -5.10 -20.17
C PHE A 41 -8.66 -3.72 -20.40
N PHE A 42 -9.27 -2.96 -21.30
CA PHE A 42 -8.91 -1.56 -21.48
C PHE A 42 -9.35 -0.76 -20.26
N PRO A 43 -8.49 0.10 -19.69
CA PRO A 43 -8.92 1.05 -18.67
C PRO A 43 -10.04 1.92 -19.23
N ASP A 44 -11.08 2.14 -18.44
CA ASP A 44 -12.15 3.04 -18.83
C ASP A 44 -11.75 4.53 -18.67
N GLN A 45 -12.53 5.42 -19.28
CA GLN A 45 -12.25 6.84 -19.23
C GLN A 45 -12.33 7.39 -17.79
N ALA A 46 -13.18 6.83 -16.94
CA ALA A 46 -13.30 7.27 -15.56
C ALA A 46 -12.04 6.95 -14.76
N SER A 47 -11.46 5.76 -14.96
CA SER A 47 -10.19 5.35 -14.36
C SER A 47 -9.04 6.28 -14.75
N PHE A 48 -8.98 6.72 -16.02
CA PHE A 48 -7.99 7.67 -16.47
C PHE A 48 -8.19 9.06 -15.86
N LEU A 49 -9.42 9.58 -15.88
CA LEU A 49 -9.71 10.91 -15.34
C LEU A 49 -9.48 10.98 -13.82
N GLU A 50 -9.80 9.92 -13.10
CA GLU A 50 -9.53 9.85 -11.68
C GLU A 50 -8.04 9.87 -11.38
N ARG A 51 -7.23 9.23 -12.22
CA ARG A 51 -5.77 9.22 -12.11
C ARG A 51 -5.11 10.54 -12.48
N GLU A 52 -5.59 11.21 -13.52
CA GLU A 52 -5.10 12.57 -13.85
C GLU A 52 -5.40 13.57 -12.72
N ARG A 53 -6.51 13.36 -11.99
CA ARG A 53 -6.86 14.17 -10.81
C ARG A 53 -6.07 13.79 -9.56
N TYR A 54 -5.66 12.54 -9.45
CA TYR A 54 -4.88 12.05 -8.33
C TYR A 54 -3.39 12.26 -8.61
N LYS A 55 -2.84 13.28 -7.99
CA LYS A 55 -1.39 13.52 -7.98
C LYS A 55 -0.89 13.34 -6.56
N PRO A 56 -0.17 12.24 -6.28
CA PRO A 56 0.53 12.11 -5.01
C PRO A 56 1.39 13.35 -4.77
N ASN A 57 1.37 13.88 -3.56
CA ASN A 57 2.23 14.99 -3.16
C ASN A 57 3.27 14.48 -2.15
N PRO A 58 4.49 14.15 -2.57
CA PRO A 58 5.52 13.68 -1.66
C PRO A 58 5.82 14.65 -0.51
N ASP A 59 5.67 15.95 -0.71
CA ASP A 59 5.94 16.94 0.32
C ASP A 59 5.00 16.78 1.52
N THR A 60 3.74 16.41 1.31
CA THR A 60 2.80 16.16 2.41
C THR A 60 3.22 14.92 3.22
N LEU A 61 3.74 13.89 2.56
CA LEU A 61 4.24 12.68 3.23
C LEU A 61 5.53 12.95 3.99
N ILE A 62 6.47 13.65 3.38
CA ILE A 62 7.78 13.99 3.97
C ILE A 62 7.60 14.83 5.24
N ASN A 63 6.65 15.76 5.24
CA ASN A 63 6.40 16.70 6.33
C ASN A 63 5.31 16.24 7.31
N GLU A 64 4.70 15.07 7.10
CA GLU A 64 3.71 14.53 8.06
C GLU A 64 4.38 14.28 9.41
N PHE A 65 3.75 14.78 10.47
CA PHE A 65 4.24 14.57 11.83
C PHE A 65 3.95 13.15 12.28
N VAL A 66 4.99 12.39 12.53
CA VAL A 66 4.93 11.00 13.00
C VAL A 66 5.64 10.88 14.33
N ASP A 67 4.92 10.45 15.36
CA ASP A 67 5.45 10.17 16.69
C ASP A 67 5.08 8.77 17.17
N ASN A 68 5.51 8.41 18.36
CA ASN A 68 5.31 7.07 18.94
C ASN A 68 3.83 6.67 19.01
N ASP A 69 2.92 7.61 19.20
CA ASP A 69 1.47 7.41 19.30
C ASP A 69 0.72 7.44 17.95
N TYR A 70 1.44 7.52 16.85
CA TYR A 70 0.87 7.72 15.50
C TYR A 70 -0.25 6.74 15.15
N VAL A 71 -0.14 5.48 15.60
CA VAL A 71 -1.19 4.47 15.42
C VAL A 71 -2.25 4.56 16.51
N ALA A 72 -1.85 4.83 17.76
CA ALA A 72 -2.76 4.91 18.90
C ALA A 72 -3.85 5.97 18.71
N ILE A 73 -3.51 7.12 18.12
CA ILE A 73 -4.47 8.19 17.78
C ILE A 73 -5.60 7.67 16.90
N THR A 74 -5.31 6.79 15.92
CA THR A 74 -6.33 6.17 15.07
C THR A 74 -7.21 5.20 15.84
N GLN A 75 -6.62 4.44 16.77
CA GLN A 75 -7.36 3.47 17.59
C GLN A 75 -8.33 4.15 18.57
N LYS A 76 -7.91 5.24 19.17
CA LYS A 76 -8.68 6.01 20.16
C LYS A 76 -8.29 7.50 20.08
N PRO A 77 -8.98 8.32 19.28
CA PRO A 77 -8.59 9.72 19.02
C PRO A 77 -8.36 10.58 20.27
N ASN A 78 -9.14 10.35 21.33
CA ASN A 78 -9.08 11.13 22.57
C ASN A 78 -8.32 10.42 23.70
N TYR A 79 -7.46 9.45 23.39
CA TYR A 79 -6.76 8.67 24.42
C TYR A 79 -5.95 9.54 25.39
N ALA A 80 -5.37 10.64 24.92
CA ALA A 80 -4.52 11.55 25.71
C ALA A 80 -5.30 12.39 26.73
N THR A 81 -6.64 12.42 26.66
CA THR A 81 -7.47 13.13 27.65
C THR A 81 -7.70 12.30 28.92
N ASP A 82 -7.38 11.00 28.90
CA ASP A 82 -7.48 10.17 30.11
C ASP A 82 -6.31 10.50 31.05
N PRO A 83 -6.55 10.83 32.33
CA PRO A 83 -5.48 11.17 33.28
C PRO A 83 -4.41 10.10 33.43
N ARG A 84 -4.77 8.83 33.25
CA ARG A 84 -3.86 7.68 33.31
C ARG A 84 -2.81 7.68 32.20
N TRP A 85 -3.08 8.40 31.09
CA TRP A 85 -2.08 8.57 30.02
C TRP A 85 -0.89 9.41 30.51
N SER A 86 -1.15 10.46 31.28
CA SER A 86 -0.12 11.37 31.79
C SER A 86 0.64 10.79 33.00
N ASP A 87 0.07 9.79 33.68
CA ASP A 87 0.67 9.11 34.80
C ASP A 87 1.52 7.92 34.33
N GLU A 88 2.84 8.01 34.46
CA GLU A 88 3.77 6.96 34.03
C GLU A 88 3.51 5.61 34.69
N SER A 89 3.05 5.61 35.95
CA SER A 89 2.75 4.37 36.68
C SER A 89 1.53 3.64 36.14
N GLN A 90 0.53 4.37 35.61
CA GLN A 90 -0.74 3.84 35.13
C GLN A 90 -0.77 3.68 33.60
N ARG A 91 0.11 4.38 32.87
CA ARG A 91 0.13 4.40 31.41
C ARG A 91 0.21 3.02 30.78
N LYS A 92 1.02 2.13 31.33
CA LYS A 92 1.20 0.77 30.81
C LYS A 92 -0.09 -0.05 30.89
N ASP A 93 -0.78 0.01 32.01
CA ASP A 93 -2.05 -0.68 32.22
C ASP A 93 -3.15 -0.06 31.37
N PHE A 94 -3.20 1.26 31.28
CA PHE A 94 -4.10 1.99 30.39
C PHE A 94 -3.95 1.57 28.93
N LEU A 95 -2.72 1.49 28.41
CA LEU A 95 -2.44 1.03 27.05
C LEU A 95 -2.93 -0.40 26.83
N LYS A 96 -2.67 -1.28 27.79
CA LYS A 96 -3.07 -2.71 27.71
C LYS A 96 -4.59 -2.87 27.76
N GLU A 97 -5.28 -2.20 28.66
CA GLU A 97 -6.74 -2.24 28.80
C GLU A 97 -7.47 -1.73 27.56
N ASN A 98 -6.95 -0.67 26.94
CA ASN A 98 -7.54 -0.10 25.75
C ASN A 98 -7.00 -0.74 24.44
N GLY A 99 -6.06 -1.67 24.54
CA GLY A 99 -5.45 -2.33 23.39
C GLY A 99 -4.67 -1.37 22.46
N LEU A 100 -4.21 -0.22 23.01
CA LEU A 100 -3.51 0.80 22.25
C LEU A 100 -2.07 0.37 21.92
N MET A 101 -1.63 0.68 20.72
CA MET A 101 -0.31 0.33 20.23
C MET A 101 0.53 1.58 20.03
N ILE A 102 1.62 1.64 20.76
CA ILE A 102 2.62 2.71 20.66
C ILE A 102 3.82 2.17 19.89
N LEU A 103 4.30 2.96 18.93
CA LEU A 103 5.52 2.65 18.19
C LEU A 103 6.72 2.75 19.13
N ARG A 104 7.55 1.72 19.14
CA ARG A 104 8.88 1.79 19.79
C ARG A 104 9.80 2.65 18.94
N ASP A 105 10.87 3.17 19.53
CA ASP A 105 11.79 4.09 18.85
C ASP A 105 12.33 3.55 17.54
N TYR A 106 12.70 2.26 17.48
CA TYR A 106 13.16 1.66 16.23
C TYR A 106 12.05 1.54 15.17
N GLN A 107 10.79 1.37 15.58
CA GLN A 107 9.64 1.32 14.67
C GLN A 107 9.33 2.74 14.15
N LEU A 108 9.37 3.72 15.02
CA LEU A 108 9.25 5.14 14.64
C LEU A 108 10.36 5.53 13.66
N ASN A 109 11.60 5.16 13.96
CA ASN A 109 12.74 5.41 13.08
C ASN A 109 12.59 4.75 11.71
N ALA A 110 12.01 3.54 11.65
CA ALA A 110 11.71 2.88 10.38
C ALA A 110 10.72 3.70 9.53
N VAL A 111 9.64 4.22 10.12
CA VAL A 111 8.67 5.08 9.42
C VAL A 111 9.33 6.38 8.95
N LYS A 112 10.10 7.05 9.82
CA LYS A 112 10.85 8.27 9.48
C LYS A 112 11.90 8.04 8.38
N SER A 113 12.46 6.83 8.29
CA SER A 113 13.38 6.47 7.21
C SER A 113 12.71 6.43 5.84
N ILE A 114 11.42 6.07 5.78
CA ILE A 114 10.64 6.19 4.54
C ILE A 114 10.49 7.66 4.15
N GLN A 115 10.12 8.54 5.08
CA GLN A 115 9.99 9.98 4.80
C GLN A 115 11.31 10.55 4.24
N LYS A 116 12.43 10.19 4.84
CA LYS A 116 13.75 10.57 4.35
C LYS A 116 14.04 10.00 2.96
N ALA A 117 13.78 8.72 2.72
CA ALA A 117 14.03 8.11 1.42
C ALA A 117 13.12 8.71 0.32
N MET A 118 11.87 9.06 0.66
CA MET A 118 10.97 9.80 -0.24
C MET A 118 11.51 11.19 -0.59
N SER A 119 12.11 11.90 0.36
CA SER A 119 12.77 13.19 0.10
C SER A 119 13.99 13.07 -0.84
N GLU A 120 14.57 11.87 -0.90
CA GLU A 120 15.65 11.52 -1.84
C GLU A 120 15.12 11.00 -3.20
N GLY A 121 13.80 11.02 -3.42
CA GLY A 121 13.15 10.55 -4.64
C GLY A 121 13.05 9.03 -4.79
N LYS A 122 13.23 8.28 -3.70
CA LYS A 122 13.13 6.81 -3.71
C LYS A 122 11.66 6.39 -3.61
N SER A 123 11.28 5.34 -4.35
CA SER A 123 9.93 4.76 -4.36
C SER A 123 9.89 3.29 -3.91
N ARG A 124 11.04 2.70 -3.59
CA ARG A 124 11.15 1.30 -3.14
C ARG A 124 11.92 1.23 -1.83
N PHE A 125 11.38 0.50 -0.86
CA PHE A 125 11.91 0.41 0.49
C PHE A 125 11.99 -1.05 0.92
N LEU A 126 13.04 -1.40 1.64
CA LEU A 126 13.22 -2.72 2.25
C LEU A 126 13.48 -2.55 3.74
N PHE A 127 12.70 -3.25 4.57
CA PHE A 127 12.94 -3.35 6.00
C PHE A 127 13.36 -4.76 6.35
N GLU A 128 14.55 -4.89 6.94
CA GLU A 128 15.00 -6.15 7.53
C GLU A 128 14.67 -6.14 9.03
N MET A 129 13.80 -7.05 9.44
CA MET A 129 13.28 -7.09 10.81
C MET A 129 13.13 -8.53 11.29
N ALA A 130 13.53 -8.79 12.53
CA ALA A 130 13.35 -10.10 13.15
C ALA A 130 11.86 -10.43 13.38
N THR A 131 11.54 -11.70 13.51
CA THR A 131 10.19 -12.17 13.87
C THR A 131 9.81 -11.65 15.27
N GLY A 132 8.55 -11.26 15.44
CA GLY A 132 8.05 -10.75 16.72
C GLY A 132 8.40 -9.30 17.05
N THR A 133 9.08 -8.57 16.18
CA THR A 133 9.43 -7.15 16.37
C THR A 133 8.31 -6.18 16.02
N GLY A 134 7.13 -6.68 15.60
CA GLY A 134 5.97 -5.84 15.26
C GLY A 134 5.99 -5.32 13.85
N LYS A 135 6.43 -6.12 12.87
CA LYS A 135 6.41 -5.79 11.42
C LYS A 135 5.03 -5.27 10.98
N THR A 136 3.96 -5.94 11.39
CA THR A 136 2.59 -5.55 11.04
C THR A 136 2.20 -4.18 11.61
N LEU A 137 2.71 -3.79 12.78
CA LEU A 137 2.47 -2.47 13.35
C LEU A 137 3.18 -1.37 12.54
N ILE A 138 4.42 -1.62 12.10
CA ILE A 138 5.13 -0.71 11.20
C ILE A 138 4.40 -0.62 9.85
N ALA A 139 3.97 -1.75 9.30
CA ALA A 139 3.18 -1.75 8.06
C ALA A 139 1.91 -0.90 8.21
N ALA A 140 1.19 -1.01 9.33
CA ALA A 140 0.02 -0.17 9.61
C ALA A 140 0.38 1.32 9.71
N ALA A 141 1.50 1.68 10.35
CA ALA A 141 1.95 3.06 10.43
C ALA A 141 2.34 3.62 9.04
N VAL A 142 3.00 2.81 8.20
CA VAL A 142 3.35 3.18 6.82
C VAL A 142 2.09 3.33 5.97
N ILE A 143 1.16 2.39 6.03
CA ILE A 143 -0.13 2.46 5.33
C ILE A 143 -0.86 3.75 5.72
N LYS A 144 -0.97 4.02 7.02
CA LYS A 144 -1.57 5.26 7.51
C LYS A 144 -0.87 6.50 6.96
N LEU A 145 0.46 6.52 6.96
CA LEU A 145 1.24 7.63 6.43
C LEU A 145 0.88 7.94 4.98
N PHE A 146 0.87 6.93 4.12
CA PHE A 146 0.56 7.09 2.71
C PHE A 146 -0.91 7.48 2.45
N LEU A 147 -1.86 6.83 3.12
CA LEU A 147 -3.28 7.11 2.95
C LEU A 147 -3.65 8.50 3.50
N ARG A 148 -3.17 8.85 4.71
CA ARG A 148 -3.47 10.14 5.36
C ARG A 148 -2.95 11.33 4.57
N THR A 149 -1.77 11.19 3.97
CA THR A 149 -1.14 12.24 3.17
C THR A 149 -1.59 12.24 1.72
N SER A 150 -2.57 11.39 1.37
CA SER A 150 -3.06 11.20 0.00
C SER A 150 -1.96 10.83 -0.99
N ASN A 151 -0.90 10.15 -0.54
CA ASN A 151 0.13 9.57 -1.39
C ASN A 151 -0.19 8.13 -1.80
N ALA A 152 -1.23 7.56 -1.24
CA ALA A 152 -1.94 6.39 -1.74
C ALA A 152 -3.44 6.55 -1.44
N LYS A 153 -4.30 5.98 -2.28
CA LYS A 153 -5.73 5.81 -2.02
C LYS A 153 -6.04 4.37 -1.68
N ARG A 154 -5.28 3.45 -2.27
CA ARG A 154 -5.51 2.02 -2.15
C ARG A 154 -4.19 1.27 -2.01
N VAL A 155 -4.17 0.34 -1.06
CA VAL A 155 -2.97 -0.41 -0.67
C VAL A 155 -3.21 -1.89 -0.85
N LEU A 156 -2.25 -2.59 -1.44
CA LEU A 156 -2.20 -4.05 -1.48
C LEU A 156 -1.18 -4.54 -0.46
N PHE A 157 -1.64 -5.34 0.50
CA PHE A 157 -0.79 -6.00 1.48
C PHE A 157 -0.68 -7.49 1.17
N LEU A 158 0.52 -7.93 0.84
CA LEU A 158 0.80 -9.30 0.44
C LEU A 158 1.40 -10.10 1.60
N VAL A 159 0.80 -11.26 1.85
CA VAL A 159 1.27 -12.25 2.83
C VAL A 159 1.69 -13.55 2.14
N ASP A 160 2.50 -14.34 2.82
CA ASP A 160 3.04 -15.59 2.25
C ASP A 160 2.01 -16.75 2.27
N ARG A 161 1.11 -16.78 3.27
CA ARG A 161 0.17 -17.88 3.48
C ARG A 161 -1.23 -17.41 3.82
N LEU A 162 -2.24 -18.22 3.49
CA LEU A 162 -3.65 -17.92 3.72
C LEU A 162 -3.98 -17.65 5.20
N GLU A 163 -3.35 -18.39 6.13
CA GLU A 163 -3.58 -18.18 7.57
C GLU A 163 -3.13 -16.79 8.04
N LEU A 164 -2.19 -16.17 7.31
CA LEU A 164 -1.69 -14.84 7.62
C LEU A 164 -2.62 -13.73 7.11
N GLU A 165 -3.49 -14.01 6.13
CA GLU A 165 -4.50 -13.04 5.66
C GLU A 165 -5.42 -12.60 6.81
N ASP A 166 -6.00 -13.55 7.53
CA ASP A 166 -6.86 -13.29 8.69
C ASP A 166 -6.13 -12.55 9.81
N GLN A 167 -4.86 -12.88 10.03
CA GLN A 167 -4.07 -12.21 11.07
C GLN A 167 -3.75 -10.76 10.69
N ALA A 168 -3.38 -10.52 9.44
CA ALA A 168 -3.09 -9.18 8.93
C ALA A 168 -4.36 -8.32 8.90
N ASP A 169 -5.48 -8.85 8.42
CA ASP A 169 -6.77 -8.16 8.37
C ASP A 169 -7.21 -7.74 9.78
N LYS A 170 -7.23 -8.67 10.74
CA LYS A 170 -7.56 -8.37 12.14
C LYS A 170 -6.62 -7.33 12.76
N ALA A 171 -5.34 -7.38 12.40
CA ALA A 171 -4.37 -6.39 12.89
C ALA A 171 -4.65 -5.00 12.30
N PHE A 172 -4.90 -4.89 11.00
CA PHE A 172 -5.23 -3.60 10.37
C PHE A 172 -6.56 -3.04 10.83
N ILE A 173 -7.59 -3.88 10.98
CA ILE A 173 -8.85 -3.49 11.61
C ILE A 173 -8.60 -2.94 13.01
N ARG A 174 -7.80 -3.61 13.82
CA ARG A 174 -7.47 -3.16 15.18
C ARG A 174 -6.72 -1.83 15.19
N TYR A 175 -5.78 -1.63 14.25
CA TYR A 175 -4.89 -0.47 14.24
C TYR A 175 -5.48 0.74 13.51
N LEU A 176 -6.28 0.51 12.45
CA LEU A 176 -6.67 1.54 11.49
C LEU A 176 -8.18 1.65 11.23
N LYS A 177 -9.01 0.80 11.85
CA LYS A 177 -10.46 0.66 11.61
C LYS A 177 -11.25 1.98 11.64
N ASN A 178 -10.85 2.92 12.46
CA ASN A 178 -11.59 4.19 12.58
C ASN A 178 -11.37 5.12 11.38
N ASP A 179 -10.27 4.94 10.66
CA ASP A 179 -9.89 5.79 9.54
C ASP A 179 -10.00 5.07 8.19
N TYR A 180 -9.73 3.76 8.15
CA TYR A 180 -9.59 3.02 6.89
C TYR A 180 -10.24 1.64 6.92
N GLN A 181 -10.84 1.26 5.79
CA GLN A 181 -11.45 -0.05 5.61
C GLN A 181 -10.42 -1.06 5.11
N THR A 182 -10.40 -2.23 5.75
CA THR A 182 -9.58 -3.37 5.37
C THR A 182 -10.47 -4.52 4.91
N ALA A 183 -10.04 -5.26 3.91
CA ALA A 183 -10.73 -6.45 3.43
C ALA A 183 -9.74 -7.49 2.89
N ILE A 184 -10.09 -8.77 3.05
CA ILE A 184 -9.38 -9.88 2.42
C ILE A 184 -9.89 -10.05 0.99
N TYR A 185 -8.96 -10.18 0.04
CA TYR A 185 -9.28 -10.43 -1.35
C TYR A 185 -10.11 -11.70 -1.52
N LYS A 186 -11.21 -11.61 -2.29
CA LYS A 186 -12.20 -12.69 -2.50
C LYS A 186 -12.94 -13.19 -1.27
N ASN A 187 -12.84 -12.54 -0.13
CA ASN A 187 -13.78 -12.85 0.93
C ASN A 187 -15.18 -12.38 0.49
N ALA A 188 -16.12 -13.33 0.36
CA ALA A 188 -17.49 -13.04 -0.10
C ALA A 188 -18.26 -12.11 0.86
N ARG A 189 -17.77 -11.94 2.08
CA ARG A 189 -18.39 -11.07 3.10
C ARG A 189 -17.90 -9.64 3.04
N ASP A 190 -16.76 -9.40 2.36
CA ASP A 190 -16.08 -8.12 2.36
C ASP A 190 -16.20 -7.45 0.99
N ASN A 191 -16.49 -6.17 0.98
CA ASN A 191 -16.44 -5.39 -0.25
C ASN A 191 -14.99 -4.94 -0.54
N TRP A 192 -14.14 -5.90 -0.90
CA TRP A 192 -12.71 -5.66 -1.16
C TRP A 192 -12.48 -4.67 -2.33
N ASN A 193 -13.46 -4.50 -3.23
CA ASN A 193 -13.38 -3.54 -4.33
C ASN A 193 -13.34 -2.09 -3.85
N SER A 194 -13.99 -1.78 -2.72
CA SER A 194 -14.03 -0.43 -2.15
C SER A 194 -13.09 -0.23 -0.95
N ALA A 195 -12.45 -1.30 -0.46
CA ALA A 195 -11.55 -1.21 0.68
C ALA A 195 -10.28 -0.41 0.35
N ASN A 196 -9.83 0.39 1.32
CA ASN A 196 -8.57 1.12 1.24
C ASN A 196 -7.37 0.17 1.33
N ILE A 197 -7.48 -0.91 2.10
CA ILE A 197 -6.43 -1.90 2.32
C ILE A 197 -6.96 -3.26 1.90
N VAL A 198 -6.34 -3.86 0.90
CA VAL A 198 -6.67 -5.22 0.44
C VAL A 198 -5.56 -6.16 0.87
N VAL A 199 -5.90 -7.16 1.66
CA VAL A 199 -4.97 -8.22 2.08
C VAL A 199 -5.12 -9.42 1.15
N SER A 200 -4.02 -9.97 0.66
CA SER A 200 -4.02 -11.16 -0.19
C SER A 200 -2.74 -11.95 -0.07
N THR A 201 -2.80 -13.25 -0.35
CA THR A 201 -1.57 -14.00 -0.64
C THR A 201 -1.11 -13.73 -2.07
N VAL A 202 0.20 -13.87 -2.29
CA VAL A 202 0.78 -13.84 -3.64
C VAL A 202 0.13 -14.91 -4.52
N GLN A 203 -0.08 -16.13 -3.99
CA GLN A 203 -0.68 -17.25 -4.73
C GLN A 203 -2.12 -16.98 -5.16
N SER A 204 -2.92 -16.33 -4.30
CA SER A 204 -4.31 -15.97 -4.66
C SER A 204 -4.40 -14.99 -5.82
N LEU A 205 -3.35 -14.20 -6.03
CA LEU A 205 -3.26 -13.22 -7.11
C LEU A 205 -2.64 -13.81 -8.38
N THR A 206 -1.66 -14.72 -8.27
CA THR A 206 -0.69 -15.06 -9.32
C THR A 206 -1.29 -15.46 -10.66
N ASP A 207 -2.43 -16.14 -10.66
CA ASP A 207 -3.03 -16.65 -11.90
C ASP A 207 -4.06 -15.70 -12.53
N LYS A 208 -4.51 -14.68 -11.81
CA LYS A 208 -5.68 -13.88 -12.20
C LYS A 208 -5.56 -12.37 -11.98
N TYR A 209 -4.46 -11.85 -11.42
CA TYR A 209 -4.34 -10.42 -11.13
C TYR A 209 -4.50 -9.55 -12.40
N HIS A 210 -3.93 -9.97 -13.52
CA HIS A 210 -4.11 -9.29 -14.82
C HIS A 210 -5.56 -9.23 -15.31
N GLN A 211 -6.42 -10.12 -14.79
CA GLN A 211 -7.81 -10.22 -15.20
C GLN A 211 -8.74 -9.41 -14.32
N LEU A 212 -8.32 -9.13 -13.10
CA LEU A 212 -9.15 -8.63 -12.01
C LEU A 212 -8.77 -7.22 -11.59
N PHE A 213 -7.52 -6.84 -11.84
CA PHE A 213 -6.98 -5.55 -11.45
C PHE A 213 -6.30 -4.85 -12.63
N SER A 214 -6.49 -3.55 -12.70
CA SER A 214 -5.65 -2.67 -13.49
C SER A 214 -4.28 -2.48 -12.81
N PRO A 215 -3.19 -2.26 -13.57
CA PRO A 215 -1.88 -1.89 -12.99
C PRO A 215 -1.94 -0.72 -12.02
N THR A 216 -3.05 -0.11 -11.94
CA THR A 216 -3.30 1.17 -11.34
C THR A 216 -4.31 1.10 -10.21
N ASP A 217 -4.77 -0.10 -9.85
CA ASP A 217 -5.74 -0.28 -8.78
C ASP A 217 -5.13 -0.13 -7.39
N PHE A 218 -3.81 -0.20 -7.29
CA PHE A 218 -3.09 0.01 -6.03
C PHE A 218 -1.97 1.02 -6.21
N ASP A 219 -1.85 1.94 -5.27
CA ASP A 219 -0.84 3.00 -5.26
C ASP A 219 0.36 2.64 -4.36
N LEU A 220 0.15 1.71 -3.44
CA LEU A 220 1.17 1.19 -2.53
C LEU A 220 1.07 -0.33 -2.41
N ILE A 221 2.18 -1.02 -2.55
CA ILE A 221 2.28 -2.46 -2.32
C ILE A 221 3.24 -2.72 -1.17
N ILE A 222 2.81 -3.50 -0.22
CA ILE A 222 3.63 -3.95 0.90
C ILE A 222 3.62 -5.48 0.90
N SER A 223 4.80 -6.10 0.93
CA SER A 223 4.94 -7.54 1.10
C SER A 223 5.56 -7.86 2.43
N ASP A 224 4.86 -8.65 3.22
CA ASP A 224 5.45 -9.32 4.37
C ASP A 224 6.25 -10.54 3.88
N GLU A 225 7.34 -10.88 4.59
CA GLU A 225 8.25 -11.99 4.23
C GLU A 225 8.77 -11.91 2.77
N SER A 226 9.16 -10.71 2.31
CA SER A 226 9.54 -10.44 0.93
C SER A 226 10.67 -11.33 0.40
N HIS A 227 11.52 -11.89 1.29
CA HIS A 227 12.57 -12.84 0.90
C HIS A 227 12.03 -14.11 0.23
N ARG A 228 10.78 -14.49 0.51
CA ARG A 228 10.06 -15.60 -0.15
C ARG A 228 9.37 -15.16 -1.43
N SER A 229 9.17 -13.86 -1.58
CA SER A 229 8.42 -13.24 -2.70
C SER A 229 9.32 -12.66 -3.80
N ILE A 230 10.66 -12.70 -3.66
CA ILE A 230 11.62 -12.12 -4.62
C ILE A 230 11.72 -12.94 -5.91
N GLY A 231 11.28 -14.20 -5.92
CA GLY A 231 11.38 -15.11 -7.06
C GLY A 231 10.05 -15.34 -7.80
N GLY A 232 10.13 -15.61 -9.11
CA GLY A 232 9.01 -16.13 -9.91
C GLY A 232 7.79 -15.22 -9.96
N ASN A 233 6.64 -15.79 -9.65
CA ASN A 233 5.33 -15.16 -9.79
C ASN A 233 5.12 -13.92 -8.90
N ALA A 234 5.73 -13.86 -7.73
CA ALA A 234 5.61 -12.72 -6.84
C ALA A 234 6.24 -11.46 -7.43
N ARG A 235 7.40 -11.61 -8.06
CA ARG A 235 8.05 -10.50 -8.77
C ARG A 235 7.15 -9.94 -9.87
N ALA A 236 6.45 -10.80 -10.60
CA ALA A 236 5.53 -10.38 -11.65
C ALA A 236 4.37 -9.53 -11.09
N VAL A 237 3.86 -9.83 -9.88
CA VAL A 237 2.84 -9.00 -9.21
C VAL A 237 3.40 -7.61 -8.88
N PHE A 238 4.63 -7.53 -8.35
CA PHE A 238 5.27 -6.23 -8.05
C PHE A 238 5.62 -5.40 -9.29
N GLU A 239 5.91 -6.05 -10.41
CA GLU A 239 6.22 -5.37 -11.67
C GLU A 239 4.96 -4.94 -12.42
N TYR A 240 3.81 -5.53 -12.08
CA TYR A 240 2.53 -5.21 -12.70
C TYR A 240 1.91 -3.93 -12.13
N PHE A 241 1.93 -3.76 -10.83
CA PHE A 241 1.42 -2.57 -10.15
C PHE A 241 2.53 -1.53 -9.92
#